data_638a3dbf2f3a469bcd5eb5271b62ec01
#
_entry.id   638a3dbf2f3a469bcd5eb5271b62ec01
#
_cell.length_a   1.000
_cell.length_b   1.000
_cell.length_c   1.000
_cell.angle_alpha   90.00
_cell.angle_beta   90.00
_cell.angle_gamma   90.00
#
_symmetry.space_group_name_H-M   'P 1'
#
loop_
_entity.id
_entity.type
_entity.pdbx_description
1 polymer ?
#
loop_
_entity_poly.entity_id
_entity_poly.type
_entity_poly.pdbx_seq_one_letter_code
_entity_poly.pdbx_strand_id
1 'polypeptide(L)'
;MMYHRIIYCAIVCLLVGVNSSAQDLPSNRLKPGTLYHPGDSVKSPRLGLSARIPEGWEGVLPRDTEVFLLMPNTNIVGEMFIVVNEKLDLAGQRKRWEAGAELAPGLKLQVDGGITVRDGDILSANGKAVGAQANAQNRAYLEARCSPHGFCVVVLAITDNASLERVKQGLQAFMSSTSFKKPSTDSPYKNFDWKPFLSGKILLGINQEEGGTKEDEVDLCSDGTFESRITRTGVFKGQAKGYQGKKRGTWDVKSNGEKATLTFTFEKLDPVEIELLAKDEEIYIKGARYFVGESERCKK
;
A
#
# COMPACT_ATOMS: atom_id res chain seq x y z
N MET A 1 14.76 1.06 -38.62
CA MET A 1 13.78 2.07 -38.19
C MET A 1 12.46 1.41 -37.89
N MET A 2 12.34 0.62 -36.84
CA MET A 2 11.09 -0.04 -36.40
C MET A 2 11.40 -0.99 -35.23
N TYR A 3 11.48 -0.47 -34.00
CA TYR A 3 11.50 -1.30 -32.77
C TYR A 3 11.46 -0.37 -31.54
N HIS A 4 10.34 0.37 -31.37
CA HIS A 4 10.13 1.16 -30.13
C HIS A 4 8.64 1.32 -29.73
N ARG A 5 7.80 0.30 -29.98
CA ARG A 5 6.35 0.40 -29.66
C ARG A 5 5.76 -0.81 -28.93
N ILE A 6 6.50 -1.60 -28.18
CA ILE A 6 5.93 -2.86 -27.62
C ILE A 6 5.89 -2.91 -26.08
N ILE A 7 6.26 -1.90 -25.33
CA ILE A 7 6.20 -1.99 -23.85
C ILE A 7 5.01 -1.25 -23.21
N TYR A 8 4.27 -0.44 -23.94
CA TYR A 8 3.21 0.42 -23.36
C TYR A 8 1.80 -0.15 -23.29
N CYS A 9 1.54 -1.39 -23.71
CA CYS A 9 0.16 -1.87 -23.87
C CYS A 9 -0.32 -2.96 -22.90
N ALA A 10 0.46 -3.36 -21.91
CA ALA A 10 0.10 -4.50 -21.05
C ALA A 10 -0.40 -4.17 -19.64
N ILE A 11 -0.39 -2.89 -19.19
CA ILE A 11 -0.74 -2.53 -17.80
C ILE A 11 -2.10 -1.82 -17.67
N VAL A 12 -2.72 -1.38 -18.75
CA VAL A 12 -3.93 -0.53 -18.69
C VAL A 12 -5.27 -1.29 -18.67
N CYS A 13 -5.33 -2.58 -18.84
CA CYS A 13 -6.60 -3.32 -19.06
C CYS A 13 -7.19 -4.07 -17.88
N LEU A 14 -6.96 -3.71 -16.62
CA LEU A 14 -7.59 -4.41 -15.47
C LEU A 14 -8.04 -3.50 -14.32
N LEU A 15 -8.61 -2.33 -14.61
CA LEU A 15 -9.24 -1.48 -13.59
C LEU A 15 -10.67 -1.12 -13.98
N VAL A 16 -11.53 -2.11 -14.23
CA VAL A 16 -12.98 -1.90 -14.08
C VAL A 16 -13.31 -2.24 -12.63
N GLY A 17 -13.24 -1.22 -11.77
CA GLY A 17 -13.54 -1.32 -10.36
C GLY A 17 -15.02 -1.59 -10.13
N VAL A 18 -15.32 -2.72 -9.56
CA VAL A 18 -16.55 -2.94 -8.80
C VAL A 18 -16.42 -2.06 -7.55
N ASN A 19 -17.17 -0.96 -7.49
CA ASN A 19 -17.36 -0.17 -6.26
C ASN A 19 -18.15 -1.00 -5.24
N SER A 20 -17.51 -1.95 -4.62
CA SER A 20 -17.96 -2.56 -3.39
C SER A 20 -17.44 -1.66 -2.26
N SER A 21 -18.31 -1.03 -1.52
CA SER A 21 -17.98 -0.29 -0.31
C SER A 21 -17.60 -1.27 0.81
N ALA A 22 -16.64 -2.14 0.53
CA ALA A 22 -16.03 -2.96 1.55
C ALA A 22 -15.34 -2.01 2.52
N GLN A 23 -15.72 -2.03 3.77
CA GLN A 23 -15.00 -1.31 4.81
C GLN A 23 -13.60 -1.94 4.88
N ASP A 24 -12.62 -1.18 4.42
CA ASP A 24 -11.24 -1.62 4.45
C ASP A 24 -10.71 -1.64 5.89
N LEU A 25 -9.76 -2.53 6.15
CA LEU A 25 -9.02 -2.51 7.41
C LEU A 25 -8.29 -1.15 7.55
N PRO A 26 -8.35 -0.54 8.75
CA PRO A 26 -7.65 0.72 8.97
C PRO A 26 -6.14 0.54 8.82
N SER A 27 -5.51 1.52 8.19
CA SER A 27 -4.06 1.56 7.97
C SER A 27 -3.47 2.87 8.47
N ASN A 28 -2.26 2.81 9.00
CA ASN A 28 -1.41 3.97 9.25
C ASN A 28 -0.31 4.14 8.19
N ARG A 29 -0.39 3.37 7.11
CA ARG A 29 0.49 3.42 5.94
C ARG A 29 -0.31 3.82 4.70
N LEU A 30 0.40 4.16 3.64
CA LEU A 30 -0.20 4.29 2.31
C LEU A 30 -0.68 2.92 1.83
N LYS A 31 -1.89 2.89 1.28
CA LYS A 31 -2.48 1.65 0.77
C LYS A 31 -1.95 1.36 -0.63
N PRO A 32 -1.28 0.20 -0.84
CA PRO A 32 -0.82 -0.18 -2.16
C PRO A 32 -1.97 -0.37 -3.16
N GLY A 33 -1.76 0.09 -4.41
CA GLY A 33 -2.74 -0.02 -5.49
C GLY A 33 -3.86 1.03 -5.45
N THR A 34 -3.88 1.93 -4.47
CA THR A 34 -4.81 3.08 -4.48
C THR A 34 -4.29 4.15 -5.43
N LEU A 35 -5.13 4.57 -6.37
CA LEU A 35 -4.86 5.70 -7.26
C LEU A 35 -5.28 7.00 -6.57
N TYR A 36 -4.37 7.97 -6.53
CA TYR A 36 -4.59 9.32 -6.01
C TYR A 36 -4.65 10.30 -7.16
N HIS A 37 -5.65 11.15 -7.19
CA HIS A 37 -5.89 12.15 -8.23
C HIS A 37 -5.33 13.53 -7.85
N PRO A 38 -5.22 14.48 -8.79
CA PRO A 38 -4.80 15.85 -8.51
C PRO A 38 -5.58 16.46 -7.35
N GLY A 39 -4.87 17.09 -6.41
CA GLY A 39 -5.45 17.68 -5.20
C GLY A 39 -5.64 16.72 -4.02
N ASP A 40 -5.62 15.41 -4.24
CA ASP A 40 -5.74 14.42 -3.17
C ASP A 40 -4.59 14.54 -2.17
N SER A 41 -4.91 14.27 -0.90
CA SER A 41 -3.94 14.24 0.18
C SER A 41 -3.41 12.82 0.39
N VAL A 42 -2.12 12.64 0.17
CA VAL A 42 -1.38 11.41 0.48
C VAL A 42 -0.87 11.50 1.90
N LYS A 43 -1.19 10.53 2.76
CA LYS A 43 -0.84 10.55 4.18
C LYS A 43 -0.22 9.23 4.63
N SER A 44 0.86 9.32 5.38
CA SER A 44 1.45 8.21 6.11
C SER A 44 1.54 8.57 7.61
N PRO A 45 0.51 8.25 8.41
CA PRO A 45 0.51 8.57 9.84
C PRO A 45 1.70 7.95 10.59
N ARG A 46 2.15 6.76 10.20
CA ARG A 46 3.33 6.10 10.75
C ARG A 46 4.59 6.96 10.65
N LEU A 47 4.75 7.69 9.54
CA LEU A 47 5.85 8.62 9.33
C LEU A 47 5.50 10.05 9.76
N GLY A 48 4.24 10.33 10.06
CA GLY A 48 3.75 11.69 10.26
C GLY A 48 3.84 12.55 9.00
N LEU A 49 3.90 11.92 7.83
CA LEU A 49 4.06 12.55 6.52
C LEU A 49 2.71 12.82 5.86
N SER A 50 2.57 13.98 5.26
CA SER A 50 1.46 14.28 4.36
C SER A 50 1.94 15.17 3.21
N ALA A 51 1.40 14.93 2.00
CA ALA A 51 1.65 15.72 0.80
C ALA A 51 0.37 15.77 -0.06
N ARG A 52 0.34 16.64 -1.07
CA ARG A 52 -0.74 16.71 -2.06
C ARG A 52 -0.26 16.30 -3.43
N ILE A 53 -1.11 15.59 -4.16
CA ILE A 53 -0.85 15.28 -5.57
C ILE A 53 -0.96 16.57 -6.38
N PRO A 54 0.07 16.94 -7.15
CA PRO A 54 0.06 18.16 -7.96
C PRO A 54 -0.93 18.07 -9.13
N GLU A 55 -1.38 19.23 -9.62
CA GLU A 55 -2.16 19.31 -10.85
C GLU A 55 -1.39 18.70 -12.03
N GLY A 56 -2.09 17.93 -12.85
CA GLY A 56 -1.51 17.23 -13.99
C GLY A 56 -0.80 15.92 -13.66
N TRP A 57 -0.89 15.44 -12.40
CA TRP A 57 -0.26 14.20 -11.93
C TRP A 57 -1.25 13.29 -11.23
N GLU A 58 -0.98 12.00 -11.30
CA GLU A 58 -1.66 10.96 -10.52
C GLU A 58 -0.63 10.18 -9.74
N GLY A 59 -1.00 9.72 -8.54
CA GLY A 59 -0.12 9.04 -7.62
C GLY A 59 -0.55 7.62 -7.30
N VAL A 60 0.40 6.70 -7.16
CA VAL A 60 0.15 5.32 -6.74
C VAL A 60 1.34 4.75 -5.97
N LEU A 61 1.06 3.97 -4.92
CA LEU A 61 2.05 3.05 -4.35
C LEU A 61 1.81 1.68 -4.99
N PRO A 62 2.66 1.21 -5.91
CA PRO A 62 2.51 -0.12 -6.48
C PRO A 62 2.60 -1.21 -5.40
N ARG A 63 2.02 -2.38 -5.65
CA ARG A 63 2.17 -3.53 -4.77
C ARG A 63 3.63 -4.00 -4.80
N ASP A 64 4.11 -4.53 -3.69
CA ASP A 64 5.46 -5.11 -3.53
C ASP A 64 6.62 -4.11 -3.74
N THR A 65 6.36 -2.81 -3.56
CA THR A 65 7.37 -1.75 -3.62
C THR A 65 7.18 -0.73 -2.49
N GLU A 66 8.27 -0.07 -2.09
CA GLU A 66 8.25 1.05 -1.15
C GLU A 66 8.41 2.41 -1.88
N VAL A 67 8.32 2.40 -3.20
CA VAL A 67 8.43 3.59 -4.04
C VAL A 67 7.04 4.06 -4.43
N PHE A 68 6.67 5.27 -3.99
CA PHE A 68 5.44 5.91 -4.46
C PHE A 68 5.72 6.60 -5.79
N LEU A 69 4.89 6.34 -6.79
CA LEU A 69 5.04 6.89 -8.13
C LEU A 69 4.07 8.05 -8.35
N LEU A 70 4.56 9.12 -9.01
CA LEU A 70 3.70 10.10 -9.65
C LEU A 70 3.88 9.98 -11.17
N MET A 71 2.76 9.82 -11.86
CA MET A 71 2.67 9.71 -13.30
C MET A 71 1.87 10.90 -13.85
N PRO A 72 2.27 11.49 -14.99
CA PRO A 72 1.48 12.57 -15.57
C PRO A 72 0.17 12.03 -16.14
N ASN A 73 -0.90 12.75 -15.90
CA ASN A 73 -2.21 12.52 -16.55
C ASN A 73 -2.45 13.46 -17.74
N THR A 74 -1.38 14.06 -18.22
CA THR A 74 -1.34 15.00 -19.35
C THR A 74 -0.29 14.53 -20.37
N ASN A 75 -0.03 15.35 -21.40
CA ASN A 75 0.99 15.08 -22.41
C ASN A 75 2.44 15.43 -21.98
N ILE A 76 2.74 15.34 -20.69
CA ILE A 76 4.10 15.47 -20.15
C ILE A 76 4.80 14.10 -20.27
N VAL A 77 6.03 14.09 -20.70
CA VAL A 77 6.87 12.88 -20.70
C VAL A 77 7.69 12.88 -19.42
N GLY A 78 7.54 11.89 -18.57
CA GLY A 78 8.32 11.75 -17.34
C GLY A 78 7.57 11.03 -16.23
N GLU A 79 8.33 10.67 -15.21
CA GLU A 79 7.85 9.98 -14.01
C GLU A 79 8.60 10.53 -12.79
N MET A 80 7.94 10.49 -11.62
CA MET A 80 8.57 10.82 -10.35
C MET A 80 8.52 9.63 -9.42
N PHE A 81 9.64 9.35 -8.80
CA PHE A 81 9.85 8.27 -7.83
C PHE A 81 10.05 8.90 -6.46
N ILE A 82 9.14 8.63 -5.54
CA ILE A 82 9.19 9.17 -4.18
C ILE A 82 9.59 8.04 -3.24
N VAL A 83 10.69 8.27 -2.51
CA VAL A 83 11.22 7.34 -1.52
C VAL A 83 11.42 8.05 -0.18
N VAL A 84 11.42 7.26 0.90
CA VAL A 84 11.76 7.75 2.24
C VAL A 84 13.09 7.14 2.66
N ASN A 85 14.05 8.01 2.93
CA ASN A 85 15.36 7.61 3.45
C ASN A 85 15.36 7.80 4.97
N GLU A 86 15.27 6.70 5.70
CA GLU A 86 15.31 6.69 7.18
C GLU A 86 16.72 7.00 7.71
N LYS A 87 16.78 7.51 8.94
CA LYS A 87 18.03 7.83 9.68
C LYS A 87 18.94 8.84 8.97
N LEU A 88 18.35 9.74 8.20
CA LEU A 88 19.05 10.83 7.53
C LEU A 88 18.48 12.19 7.94
N ASP A 89 19.38 13.16 7.97
CA ASP A 89 19.07 14.59 8.00
C ASP A 89 19.48 15.25 6.66
N LEU A 90 19.28 16.55 6.57
CA LEU A 90 19.58 17.31 5.35
C LEU A 90 21.06 17.22 4.94
N ALA A 91 21.98 17.23 5.91
CA ALA A 91 23.42 17.14 5.65
C ALA A 91 23.81 15.73 5.17
N GLY A 92 23.25 14.71 5.79
CA GLY A 92 23.44 13.32 5.37
C GLY A 92 22.88 13.05 3.98
N GLN A 93 21.69 13.60 3.69
CA GLN A 93 21.08 13.47 2.36
C GLN A 93 21.91 14.17 1.28
N ARG A 94 22.49 15.36 1.56
CA ARG A 94 23.42 16.05 0.67
C ARG A 94 24.64 15.19 0.36
N LYS A 95 25.31 14.65 1.39
CA LYS A 95 26.48 13.77 1.21
C LYS A 95 26.15 12.54 0.36
N ARG A 96 24.95 11.96 0.57
CA ARG A 96 24.50 10.81 -0.22
C ARG A 96 24.36 11.17 -1.71
N TRP A 97 23.85 12.34 -2.03
CA TRP A 97 23.74 12.80 -3.41
C TRP A 97 25.11 13.10 -4.05
N GLU A 98 26.02 13.71 -3.29
CA GLU A 98 27.40 13.97 -3.72
C GLU A 98 28.16 12.66 -4.06
N ALA A 99 27.89 11.59 -3.32
CA ALA A 99 28.46 10.28 -3.59
C ALA A 99 27.85 9.58 -4.82
N GLY A 100 26.67 10.02 -5.25
CA GLY A 100 25.86 9.38 -6.29
C GLY A 100 25.10 8.14 -5.79
N ALA A 101 24.13 7.69 -6.56
CA ALA A 101 23.29 6.53 -6.22
C ALA A 101 23.26 5.53 -7.38
N GLU A 102 23.43 4.25 -7.08
CA GLU A 102 23.21 3.17 -8.04
C GLU A 102 21.71 2.95 -8.19
N LEU A 103 21.18 3.08 -9.41
CA LEU A 103 19.77 2.84 -9.75
C LEU A 103 19.55 1.39 -10.19
N ALA A 104 20.52 0.81 -10.88
CA ALA A 104 20.55 -0.57 -11.33
C ALA A 104 22.00 -0.97 -11.62
N PRO A 105 22.33 -2.27 -11.75
CA PRO A 105 23.67 -2.69 -12.12
C PRO A 105 24.18 -1.96 -13.37
N GLY A 106 25.28 -1.20 -13.24
CA GLY A 106 25.88 -0.43 -14.33
C GLY A 106 25.13 0.87 -14.71
N LEU A 107 24.16 1.31 -13.92
CA LEU A 107 23.43 2.57 -14.08
C LEU A 107 23.47 3.37 -12.77
N LYS A 108 24.12 4.52 -12.77
CA LYS A 108 24.22 5.41 -11.61
C LYS A 108 23.56 6.74 -11.89
N LEU A 109 22.96 7.31 -10.86
CA LEU A 109 22.51 8.71 -10.83
C LEU A 109 23.61 9.55 -10.17
N GLN A 110 24.04 10.58 -10.84
CA GLN A 110 24.97 11.58 -10.30
C GLN A 110 24.35 12.97 -10.36
N VAL A 111 24.68 13.79 -9.39
CA VAL A 111 24.33 15.21 -9.43
C VAL A 111 25.10 15.88 -10.59
N ASP A 112 24.39 16.69 -11.34
CA ASP A 112 24.93 17.47 -12.44
C ASP A 112 24.91 18.96 -12.06
N GLY A 113 26.08 19.49 -11.74
CA GLY A 113 26.24 20.83 -11.16
C GLY A 113 26.21 20.83 -9.63
N GLY A 114 25.67 21.87 -9.04
CA GLY A 114 25.62 22.05 -7.59
C GLY A 114 24.33 21.58 -6.95
N ILE A 115 24.39 21.24 -5.65
CA ILE A 115 23.21 21.03 -4.80
C ILE A 115 22.86 22.37 -4.15
N THR A 116 21.66 22.85 -4.38
CA THR A 116 21.12 24.08 -3.81
C THR A 116 20.11 23.80 -2.69
N VAL A 117 19.81 24.83 -1.90
CA VAL A 117 18.75 24.79 -0.90
C VAL A 117 17.64 25.73 -1.34
N ARG A 118 16.45 25.23 -1.54
CA ARG A 118 15.23 25.98 -1.84
C ARG A 118 14.36 26.08 -0.58
N ASP A 119 13.70 27.20 -0.38
CA ASP A 119 12.76 27.47 0.74
C ASP A 119 13.36 27.22 2.15
N GLY A 120 14.71 27.19 2.26
CA GLY A 120 15.44 27.01 3.51
C GLY A 120 15.63 25.57 3.98
N ASP A 121 14.83 24.61 3.51
CA ASP A 121 14.84 23.22 3.99
C ASP A 121 14.68 22.14 2.89
N ILE A 122 14.66 22.53 1.61
CA ILE A 122 14.56 21.62 0.48
C ILE A 122 15.86 21.61 -0.31
N LEU A 123 16.56 20.47 -0.33
CA LEU A 123 17.67 20.26 -1.25
C LEU A 123 17.14 20.08 -2.66
N SER A 124 17.79 20.73 -3.64
CA SER A 124 17.46 20.60 -5.06
C SER A 124 18.73 20.41 -5.88
N ALA A 125 18.67 19.55 -6.88
CA ALA A 125 19.77 19.32 -7.81
C ALA A 125 19.26 18.83 -9.16
N ASN A 126 19.97 19.19 -10.22
CA ASN A 126 19.86 18.45 -11.47
C ASN A 126 20.66 17.15 -11.35
N GLY A 127 20.21 16.10 -12.04
CA GLY A 127 20.88 14.81 -12.08
C GLY A 127 21.10 14.34 -13.51
N LYS A 128 22.05 13.44 -13.67
CA LYS A 128 22.27 12.70 -14.90
C LYS A 128 22.50 11.23 -14.62
N ALA A 129 21.98 10.40 -15.49
CA ALA A 129 22.30 8.98 -15.50
C ALA A 129 23.66 8.78 -16.15
N VAL A 130 24.52 7.96 -15.55
CA VAL A 130 25.84 7.57 -16.07
C VAL A 130 25.99 6.06 -16.05
N GLY A 131 26.70 5.51 -17.04
CA GLY A 131 26.94 4.08 -17.19
C GLY A 131 26.48 3.54 -18.55
N ALA A 132 26.70 2.25 -18.78
CA ALA A 132 26.47 1.63 -20.09
C ALA A 132 24.99 1.64 -20.54
N GLN A 133 24.06 1.73 -19.58
CA GLN A 133 22.61 1.77 -19.84
C GLN A 133 22.03 3.20 -19.79
N ALA A 134 22.89 4.21 -19.62
CA ALA A 134 22.44 5.59 -19.54
C ALA A 134 21.94 6.09 -20.90
N ASN A 135 20.75 6.71 -20.92
CA ASN A 135 20.25 7.43 -22.08
C ASN A 135 20.59 8.91 -21.98
N ALA A 136 21.40 9.41 -22.89
CA ALA A 136 21.85 10.81 -22.92
C ALA A 136 20.71 11.83 -23.13
N GLN A 137 19.54 11.39 -23.60
CA GLN A 137 18.35 12.24 -23.74
C GLN A 137 17.57 12.41 -22.45
N ASN A 138 17.76 11.51 -21.48
CA ASN A 138 17.10 11.61 -20.19
C ASN A 138 17.70 12.74 -19.35
N ARG A 139 16.83 13.48 -18.71
CA ARG A 139 17.15 14.46 -17.68
C ARG A 139 16.60 13.98 -16.35
N ALA A 140 17.33 14.24 -15.29
CA ALA A 140 16.89 13.97 -13.95
C ALA A 140 16.84 15.26 -13.14
N TYR A 141 15.89 15.35 -12.23
CA TYR A 141 15.81 16.41 -11.25
C TYR A 141 15.45 15.80 -9.90
N LEU A 142 16.11 16.29 -8.85
CA LEU A 142 15.95 15.75 -7.50
C LEU A 142 15.55 16.84 -6.53
N GLU A 143 14.64 16.53 -5.62
CA GLU A 143 14.45 17.30 -4.41
C GLU A 143 14.36 16.38 -3.20
N ALA A 144 14.81 16.88 -2.05
CA ALA A 144 14.67 16.21 -0.78
C ALA A 144 14.30 17.20 0.32
N ARG A 145 13.38 16.81 1.19
CA ARG A 145 13.00 17.52 2.40
C ARG A 145 13.06 16.60 3.58
N CYS A 146 13.72 17.02 4.65
CA CYS A 146 13.94 16.15 5.80
C CYS A 146 13.00 16.52 6.95
N SER A 147 12.47 15.48 7.56
CA SER A 147 11.63 15.57 8.76
C SER A 147 12.50 15.81 10.00
N PRO A 148 12.03 16.59 10.98
CA PRO A 148 12.68 16.67 12.29
C PRO A 148 12.66 15.35 13.07
N HIS A 149 11.99 14.32 12.52
CA HIS A 149 11.87 12.99 13.12
C HIS A 149 12.85 11.96 12.53
N GLY A 150 13.90 12.41 11.82
CA GLY A 150 15.02 11.55 11.41
C GLY A 150 14.81 10.78 10.11
N PHE A 151 14.09 11.31 9.15
CA PHE A 151 14.01 10.77 7.79
C PHE A 151 13.88 11.89 6.76
N CYS A 152 14.22 11.60 5.51
CA CYS A 152 14.03 12.51 4.39
C CYS A 152 13.11 11.91 3.33
N VAL A 153 12.16 12.70 2.84
CA VAL A 153 11.42 12.40 1.61
C VAL A 153 12.26 12.87 0.44
N VAL A 154 12.50 11.98 -0.51
CA VAL A 154 13.30 12.25 -1.70
C VAL A 154 12.43 11.97 -2.92
N VAL A 155 12.41 12.91 -3.84
CA VAL A 155 11.77 12.76 -5.14
C VAL A 155 12.83 12.80 -6.22
N LEU A 156 12.87 11.75 -7.04
CA LEU A 156 13.64 11.68 -8.27
C LEU A 156 12.66 11.77 -9.44
N ALA A 157 12.79 12.79 -10.26
CA ALA A 157 12.10 12.90 -11.52
C ALA A 157 13.02 12.50 -12.69
N ILE A 158 12.49 11.70 -13.62
CA ILE A 158 13.17 11.34 -14.89
C ILE A 158 12.28 11.79 -16.03
N THR A 159 12.84 12.53 -17.00
CA THR A 159 12.09 13.16 -18.07
C THR A 159 12.97 13.40 -19.30
N ASP A 160 12.39 13.94 -20.35
CA ASP A 160 13.12 14.50 -21.51
C ASP A 160 13.36 16.02 -21.37
N ASN A 161 14.10 16.59 -22.31
CA ASN A 161 14.37 18.02 -22.32
C ASN A 161 13.12 18.88 -22.51
N ALA A 162 12.14 18.42 -23.30
CA ALA A 162 10.95 19.20 -23.63
C ALA A 162 9.99 19.31 -22.45
N SER A 163 9.95 18.29 -21.59
CA SER A 163 9.08 18.22 -20.43
C SER A 163 9.72 18.69 -19.12
N LEU A 164 11.06 18.91 -19.10
CA LEU A 164 11.85 19.13 -17.88
C LEU A 164 11.27 20.21 -16.97
N GLU A 165 10.94 21.38 -17.48
CA GLU A 165 10.46 22.48 -16.65
C GLU A 165 9.08 22.21 -16.07
N ARG A 166 8.19 21.53 -16.81
CA ARG A 166 6.86 21.13 -16.31
C ARG A 166 6.98 20.04 -15.23
N VAL A 167 7.90 19.09 -15.41
CA VAL A 167 8.18 18.05 -14.42
C VAL A 167 8.77 18.68 -13.15
N LYS A 168 9.72 19.62 -13.26
CA LYS A 168 10.24 20.39 -12.12
C LYS A 168 9.13 21.11 -11.36
N GLN A 169 8.22 21.79 -12.05
CA GLN A 169 7.09 22.48 -11.42
C GLN A 169 6.20 21.52 -10.63
N GLY A 170 5.85 20.38 -11.21
CA GLY A 170 5.08 19.34 -10.52
C GLY A 170 5.80 18.81 -9.27
N LEU A 171 7.10 18.50 -9.40
CA LEU A 171 7.92 18.03 -8.28
C LEU A 171 8.00 19.08 -7.17
N GLN A 172 8.25 20.34 -7.52
CA GLN A 172 8.33 21.46 -6.57
C GLN A 172 6.99 21.68 -5.86
N ALA A 173 5.86 21.57 -6.57
CA ALA A 173 4.52 21.66 -5.97
C ALA A 173 4.30 20.53 -4.96
N PHE A 174 4.68 19.29 -5.29
CA PHE A 174 4.60 18.16 -4.38
C PHE A 174 5.44 18.40 -3.12
N MET A 175 6.73 18.77 -3.28
CA MET A 175 7.65 19.00 -2.16
C MET A 175 7.22 20.19 -1.28
N SER A 176 6.75 21.28 -1.86
CA SER A 176 6.25 22.43 -1.10
C SER A 176 4.97 22.09 -0.31
N SER A 177 4.15 21.15 -0.81
CA SER A 177 2.97 20.65 -0.08
C SER A 177 3.31 19.67 1.03
N THR A 178 4.52 19.11 1.03
CA THR A 178 4.96 18.13 2.01
C THR A 178 5.05 18.74 3.40
N SER A 179 4.46 18.06 4.37
CA SER A 179 4.50 18.48 5.77
C SER A 179 4.75 17.29 6.70
N PHE A 180 5.35 17.59 7.84
CA PHE A 180 5.72 16.58 8.84
C PHE A 180 5.05 16.90 10.17
N LYS A 181 4.46 15.86 10.77
CA LYS A 181 3.94 15.85 12.13
C LYS A 181 4.68 14.76 12.92
N LYS A 182 4.46 14.72 14.21
CA LYS A 182 4.99 13.62 15.03
C LYS A 182 4.46 12.30 14.49
N PRO A 183 5.33 11.31 14.21
CA PRO A 183 4.92 9.97 13.81
C PRO A 183 3.94 9.35 14.81
N SER A 184 2.92 8.70 14.30
CA SER A 184 1.96 7.97 15.12
C SER A 184 2.47 6.55 15.35
N THR A 185 2.59 6.17 16.60
CA THR A 185 2.88 4.79 17.03
C THR A 185 1.62 4.03 17.43
N ASP A 186 0.46 4.72 17.43
CA ASP A 186 -0.80 4.12 17.81
C ASP A 186 -1.22 3.06 16.79
N SER A 187 -1.74 1.95 17.29
CA SER A 187 -2.36 0.93 16.43
C SER A 187 -3.55 1.55 15.68
N PRO A 188 -3.62 1.41 14.35
CA PRO A 188 -4.77 1.88 13.58
C PRO A 188 -6.07 1.18 13.99
N TYR A 189 -5.96 0.05 14.67
CA TYR A 189 -7.09 -0.77 15.13
C TYR A 189 -7.61 -0.41 16.52
N LYS A 190 -7.06 0.61 17.20
CA LYS A 190 -7.42 0.95 18.59
C LYS A 190 -8.93 1.08 18.85
N ASN A 191 -9.66 1.61 17.87
CA ASN A 191 -11.12 1.79 17.90
C ASN A 191 -11.81 1.06 16.74
N PHE A 192 -11.21 -0.02 16.26
CA PHE A 192 -11.75 -0.76 15.12
C PHE A 192 -12.98 -1.56 15.52
N ASP A 193 -14.07 -1.34 14.80
CA ASP A 193 -15.33 -2.05 15.03
C ASP A 193 -15.41 -3.31 14.14
N TRP A 194 -15.10 -4.44 14.74
CA TRP A 194 -15.09 -5.72 14.06
C TRP A 194 -16.47 -6.18 13.59
N LYS A 195 -17.55 -5.81 14.30
CA LYS A 195 -18.89 -6.31 13.96
C LYS A 195 -19.38 -5.80 12.61
N PRO A 196 -19.38 -4.49 12.32
CA PRO A 196 -19.72 -3.98 10.99
C PRO A 196 -18.74 -4.45 9.91
N PHE A 197 -17.43 -4.54 10.24
CA PHE A 197 -16.43 -4.98 9.28
C PHE A 197 -16.67 -6.42 8.81
N LEU A 198 -17.05 -7.34 9.69
CA LEU A 198 -17.27 -8.75 9.37
C LEU A 198 -18.67 -9.04 8.85
N SER A 199 -19.65 -8.15 9.06
CA SER A 199 -21.03 -8.34 8.62
C SER A 199 -21.14 -8.39 7.10
N GLY A 200 -21.76 -9.45 6.57
CA GLY A 200 -21.92 -9.67 5.13
C GLY A 200 -20.65 -10.17 4.43
N LYS A 201 -19.63 -10.55 5.19
CA LYS A 201 -18.34 -10.99 4.64
C LYS A 201 -18.18 -12.50 4.63
N ILE A 202 -17.30 -12.95 3.76
CA ILE A 202 -16.72 -14.29 3.76
C ILE A 202 -15.29 -14.23 4.28
N LEU A 203 -14.95 -15.13 5.20
CA LEU A 203 -13.57 -15.43 5.58
C LEU A 203 -13.10 -16.63 4.76
N LEU A 204 -12.05 -16.45 3.99
CA LEU A 204 -11.49 -17.46 3.11
C LEU A 204 -10.07 -17.81 3.55
N GLY A 205 -9.87 -19.03 4.03
CA GLY A 205 -8.57 -19.62 4.34
C GLY A 205 -8.11 -20.47 3.16
N ILE A 206 -6.90 -20.21 2.66
CA ILE A 206 -6.28 -20.98 1.57
C ILE A 206 -5.09 -21.75 2.14
N ASN A 207 -5.16 -23.07 2.10
CA ASN A 207 -4.10 -23.96 2.54
C ASN A 207 -3.56 -24.76 1.35
N GLN A 208 -2.26 -24.68 1.13
CA GLN A 208 -1.57 -25.57 0.18
C GLN A 208 -1.13 -26.82 0.91
N GLU A 209 -1.59 -27.98 0.48
CA GLU A 209 -1.17 -29.29 0.98
C GLU A 209 -0.68 -30.16 -0.19
N GLU A 210 0.09 -31.24 0.11
CA GLU A 210 0.38 -32.26 -0.89
C GLU A 210 -0.94 -32.84 -1.43
N GLY A 211 -1.24 -32.59 -2.71
CA GLY A 211 -2.49 -33.01 -3.37
C GLY A 211 -3.43 -31.91 -3.77
N GLY A 212 -3.10 -30.63 -3.57
CA GLY A 212 -3.85 -29.49 -4.07
C GLY A 212 -4.17 -28.41 -3.04
N THR A 213 -4.85 -27.38 -3.51
CA THR A 213 -5.33 -26.26 -2.68
C THR A 213 -6.63 -26.65 -1.99
N LYS A 214 -6.71 -26.43 -0.68
CA LYS A 214 -7.95 -26.55 0.11
C LYS A 214 -8.41 -25.19 0.55
N GLU A 215 -9.67 -24.92 0.34
CA GLU A 215 -10.33 -23.68 0.72
C GLU A 215 -11.25 -23.94 1.91
N ASP A 216 -11.15 -23.07 2.91
CA ASP A 216 -12.02 -23.07 4.07
C ASP A 216 -12.81 -21.75 4.07
N GLU A 217 -14.12 -21.84 3.93
CA GLU A 217 -15.03 -20.72 3.81
C GLU A 217 -15.89 -20.56 5.03
N VAL A 218 -16.05 -19.32 5.51
CA VAL A 218 -17.05 -18.97 6.53
C VAL A 218 -17.75 -17.69 6.12
N ASP A 219 -19.03 -17.79 5.79
CA ASP A 219 -19.90 -16.65 5.49
C ASP A 219 -20.48 -16.10 6.80
N LEU A 220 -20.32 -14.82 7.07
CA LEU A 220 -20.80 -14.12 8.27
C LEU A 220 -21.87 -13.11 7.86
N CYS A 221 -23.15 -13.52 7.92
CA CYS A 221 -24.23 -12.69 7.43
C CYS A 221 -24.59 -11.54 8.40
N SER A 222 -25.12 -10.45 7.86
CA SER A 222 -25.50 -9.25 8.63
C SER A 222 -26.64 -9.48 9.62
N ASP A 223 -27.45 -10.53 9.41
CA ASP A 223 -28.49 -10.97 10.33
C ASP A 223 -27.95 -11.77 11.53
N GLY A 224 -26.63 -11.91 11.64
CA GLY A 224 -25.97 -12.66 12.71
C GLY A 224 -25.89 -14.17 12.47
N THR A 225 -26.35 -14.68 11.33
CA THR A 225 -26.18 -16.08 10.96
C THR A 225 -24.83 -16.34 10.28
N PHE A 226 -24.35 -17.58 10.33
CA PHE A 226 -23.18 -18.02 9.56
C PHE A 226 -23.46 -19.32 8.83
N GLU A 227 -22.72 -19.50 7.74
CA GLU A 227 -22.58 -20.80 7.07
C GLU A 227 -21.09 -21.07 6.85
N SER A 228 -20.60 -22.26 7.19
CA SER A 228 -19.21 -22.64 6.96
C SER A 228 -19.10 -23.86 6.07
N ARG A 229 -17.98 -23.92 5.31
CA ARG A 229 -17.51 -25.09 4.58
C ARG A 229 -16.05 -25.29 4.91
N ILE A 230 -15.77 -26.16 5.85
CA ILE A 230 -14.45 -26.29 6.44
C ILE A 230 -13.94 -27.72 6.29
N THR A 231 -12.72 -27.82 5.83
CA THR A 231 -11.95 -29.06 5.77
C THR A 231 -11.27 -29.34 7.12
N ARG A 232 -10.23 -30.18 7.14
CA ARG A 232 -9.55 -30.55 8.38
C ARG A 232 -8.72 -29.42 9.01
N THR A 233 -8.41 -28.38 8.26
CA THR A 233 -7.35 -27.40 8.61
C THR A 233 -7.88 -25.99 8.86
N GLY A 234 -9.15 -25.68 8.57
CA GLY A 234 -9.75 -24.35 8.63
C GLY A 234 -9.88 -23.72 10.00
N VAL A 235 -10.75 -22.71 10.12
CA VAL A 235 -10.98 -21.93 11.36
C VAL A 235 -11.29 -22.81 12.56
N PHE A 236 -11.88 -23.99 12.36
CA PHE A 236 -12.15 -24.97 13.43
C PHE A 236 -11.03 -26.00 13.63
N LYS A 237 -9.82 -25.73 13.14
CA LYS A 237 -8.65 -26.58 13.41
C LYS A 237 -8.48 -26.81 14.91
N GLY A 238 -8.34 -28.09 15.29
CA GLY A 238 -8.23 -28.51 16.70
C GLY A 238 -9.57 -28.87 17.35
N GLN A 239 -10.71 -28.59 16.69
CA GLN A 239 -12.01 -29.06 17.12
C GLN A 239 -12.29 -30.50 16.64
N ALA A 240 -13.26 -31.17 17.28
CA ALA A 240 -13.69 -32.53 16.91
C ALA A 240 -14.18 -32.59 15.44
N LYS A 241 -14.15 -33.78 14.83
CA LYS A 241 -14.62 -34.00 13.44
C LYS A 241 -16.03 -33.48 13.17
N GLY A 242 -16.90 -33.41 14.20
CA GLY A 242 -18.26 -32.87 14.09
C GLY A 242 -18.36 -31.43 13.57
N TYR A 243 -17.31 -30.64 13.72
CA TYR A 243 -17.25 -29.25 13.23
C TYR A 243 -16.81 -29.10 11.76
N GLN A 244 -16.42 -30.20 11.12
CA GLN A 244 -16.00 -30.20 9.71
C GLN A 244 -17.22 -30.26 8.76
N GLY A 245 -17.00 -29.90 7.48
CA GLY A 245 -18.01 -29.85 6.46
C GLY A 245 -18.91 -28.62 6.55
N LYS A 246 -20.14 -28.75 6.04
CA LYS A 246 -21.09 -27.65 6.04
C LYS A 246 -21.75 -27.52 7.43
N LYS A 247 -21.62 -26.36 8.06
CA LYS A 247 -22.22 -26.02 9.35
C LYS A 247 -22.95 -24.70 9.26
N ARG A 248 -23.94 -24.53 10.15
CA ARG A 248 -24.74 -23.32 10.30
C ARG A 248 -24.97 -22.99 11.76
N GLY A 249 -25.32 -21.75 12.02
CA GLY A 249 -25.66 -21.26 13.35
C GLY A 249 -25.62 -19.74 13.37
N THR A 250 -25.31 -19.17 14.53
CA THR A 250 -25.18 -17.73 14.72
C THR A 250 -23.76 -17.37 15.09
N TRP A 251 -23.36 -16.15 14.78
CA TRP A 251 -22.06 -15.61 15.10
C TRP A 251 -22.15 -14.29 15.82
N ASP A 252 -21.18 -14.05 16.67
CA ASP A 252 -20.96 -12.77 17.32
C ASP A 252 -19.47 -12.49 17.48
N VAL A 253 -19.11 -11.22 17.66
CA VAL A 253 -17.71 -10.82 17.83
C VAL A 253 -17.56 -9.81 18.96
N LYS A 254 -16.60 -10.06 19.85
CA LYS A 254 -16.16 -9.12 20.90
C LYS A 254 -14.84 -8.53 20.51
N SER A 255 -14.79 -7.22 20.37
CA SER A 255 -13.65 -6.46 19.92
C SER A 255 -12.73 -6.08 21.08
N ASN A 256 -11.42 -6.09 20.83
CA ASN A 256 -10.38 -5.58 21.71
C ASN A 256 -9.24 -4.98 20.85
N GLY A 257 -9.54 -3.85 20.19
CA GLY A 257 -8.59 -3.20 19.30
C GLY A 257 -8.19 -4.07 18.10
N GLU A 258 -6.89 -4.37 17.98
CA GLU A 258 -6.37 -5.24 16.91
C GLU A 258 -6.77 -6.71 17.03
N LYS A 259 -7.27 -7.12 18.19
CA LYS A 259 -7.76 -8.47 18.46
C LYS A 259 -9.28 -8.49 18.57
N ALA A 260 -9.87 -9.61 18.22
CA ALA A 260 -11.27 -9.89 18.50
C ALA A 260 -11.47 -11.36 18.79
N THR A 261 -12.53 -11.68 19.55
CA THR A 261 -12.99 -13.04 19.75
C THR A 261 -14.26 -13.24 18.94
N LEU A 262 -14.19 -14.07 17.91
CA LEU A 262 -15.31 -14.48 17.08
C LEU A 262 -15.92 -15.76 17.67
N THR A 263 -17.18 -15.69 18.07
CA THR A 263 -17.92 -16.81 18.68
C THR A 263 -18.90 -17.37 17.66
N PHE A 264 -18.83 -18.68 17.43
CA PHE A 264 -19.79 -19.44 16.63
C PHE A 264 -20.67 -20.28 17.55
N THR A 265 -21.98 -20.10 17.46
CA THR A 265 -22.99 -20.92 18.17
C THR A 265 -23.68 -21.81 17.16
N PHE A 266 -23.54 -23.11 17.32
CA PHE A 266 -24.11 -24.14 16.44
C PHE A 266 -25.43 -24.63 16.94
N GLU A 267 -26.28 -25.16 16.06
CA GLU A 267 -27.57 -25.73 16.45
C GLU A 267 -27.45 -27.00 17.35
N LYS A 268 -26.39 -27.79 17.13
CA LYS A 268 -26.21 -29.13 17.73
C LYS A 268 -24.81 -29.41 18.26
N LEU A 269 -23.96 -28.42 18.33
CA LEU A 269 -22.59 -28.56 18.83
C LEU A 269 -22.30 -27.46 19.83
N ASP A 270 -21.32 -27.66 20.67
CA ASP A 270 -20.86 -26.63 21.60
C ASP A 270 -20.36 -25.38 20.86
N PRO A 271 -20.52 -24.19 21.44
CA PRO A 271 -19.98 -22.98 20.87
C PRO A 271 -18.46 -23.05 20.71
N VAL A 272 -17.93 -22.37 19.68
CA VAL A 272 -16.49 -22.28 19.43
C VAL A 272 -16.09 -20.81 19.40
N GLU A 273 -15.07 -20.47 20.17
CA GLU A 273 -14.45 -19.17 20.17
C GLU A 273 -13.13 -19.20 19.40
N ILE A 274 -12.90 -18.19 18.58
CA ILE A 274 -11.72 -18.05 17.71
C ILE A 274 -11.16 -16.66 17.85
N GLU A 275 -9.85 -16.56 18.17
CA GLU A 275 -9.15 -15.29 18.18
C GLU A 275 -8.85 -14.85 16.75
N LEU A 276 -9.25 -13.61 16.42
CA LEU A 276 -8.88 -12.86 15.23
C LEU A 276 -7.80 -11.87 15.62
N LEU A 277 -6.83 -11.66 14.70
CA LEU A 277 -5.81 -10.63 14.82
C LEU A 277 -5.80 -9.83 13.51
N ALA A 278 -6.00 -8.51 13.59
CA ALA A 278 -5.76 -7.60 12.49
C ALA A 278 -4.32 -7.06 12.60
N LYS A 279 -3.52 -7.28 11.57
CA LYS A 279 -2.14 -6.84 11.52
C LYS A 279 -1.74 -6.56 10.07
N ASP A 280 -1.09 -5.43 9.83
CA ASP A 280 -0.58 -5.04 8.49
C ASP A 280 -1.65 -5.13 7.37
N GLU A 281 -2.89 -4.70 7.68
CA GLU A 281 -4.06 -4.75 6.78
C GLU A 281 -4.52 -6.17 6.42
N GLU A 282 -4.16 -7.15 7.21
CA GLU A 282 -4.52 -8.55 7.03
C GLU A 282 -5.20 -9.11 8.27
N ILE A 283 -6.03 -10.13 8.07
CA ILE A 283 -6.67 -10.89 9.15
C ILE A 283 -5.94 -12.21 9.34
N TYR A 284 -5.64 -12.50 10.58
CA TYR A 284 -5.02 -13.76 10.98
C TYR A 284 -5.93 -14.52 11.94
N ILE A 285 -6.03 -15.83 11.74
CA ILE A 285 -6.72 -16.77 12.60
C ILE A 285 -5.74 -17.89 12.96
N LYS A 286 -5.42 -18.05 14.25
CA LYS A 286 -4.44 -19.04 14.72
C LYS A 286 -3.11 -18.97 13.96
N GLY A 287 -2.66 -17.76 13.61
CA GLY A 287 -1.41 -17.51 12.88
C GLY A 287 -1.47 -17.74 11.36
N ALA A 288 -2.57 -18.20 10.80
CA ALA A 288 -2.79 -18.31 9.36
C ALA A 288 -3.52 -17.06 8.84
N ARG A 289 -3.10 -16.57 7.67
CA ARG A 289 -3.75 -15.46 6.98
C ARG A 289 -5.09 -15.89 6.41
N TYR A 290 -6.09 -15.03 6.58
CA TYR A 290 -7.42 -15.17 5.97
C TYR A 290 -7.73 -13.98 5.07
N PHE A 291 -8.31 -14.26 3.91
CA PHE A 291 -8.85 -13.23 3.02
C PHE A 291 -10.28 -12.91 3.45
N VAL A 292 -10.63 -11.62 3.36
CA VAL A 292 -11.97 -11.13 3.67
C VAL A 292 -12.57 -10.55 2.40
N GLY A 293 -13.70 -11.07 1.99
CA GLY A 293 -14.43 -10.64 0.80
C GLY A 293 -15.92 -10.45 1.07
N GLU A 294 -16.66 -9.98 0.09
CA GLU A 294 -18.12 -9.92 0.17
C GLU A 294 -18.71 -11.32 0.06
N SER A 295 -19.66 -11.65 0.93
CA SER A 295 -20.36 -12.92 0.85
C SER A 295 -21.55 -12.82 -0.12
N GLU A 296 -21.52 -13.59 -1.20
CA GLU A 296 -22.68 -13.71 -2.11
C GLU A 296 -23.88 -14.46 -1.46
N ARG A 297 -23.60 -15.27 -0.44
CA ARG A 297 -24.64 -16.05 0.24
C ARG A 297 -25.47 -15.21 1.23
N CYS A 298 -24.86 -14.14 1.74
CA CYS A 298 -25.50 -13.23 2.69
C CYS A 298 -26.33 -12.13 2.03
N LYS A 299 -26.39 -12.08 0.71
CA LYS A 299 -27.14 -11.09 -0.09
C LYS A 299 -28.61 -11.49 -0.35
N LYS A 300 -29.16 -12.46 0.37
CA LYS A 300 -30.53 -12.94 0.19
C LYS A 300 -31.53 -12.10 0.93
#